data_460b8ff9c7250edaf5df0ef739641815
#
_entry.id   460b8ff9c7250edaf5df0ef739641815
#
_cell.length_a   1.000
_cell.length_b   1.000
_cell.length_c   1.000
_cell.angle_alpha   90.00
_cell.angle_beta   90.00
_cell.angle_gamma   90.00
#
_symmetry.space_group_name_H-M   'P 1'
#
loop_
_entity.id
_entity.type
_entity.pdbx_description
1 polymer ?
#
loop_
_entity_poly.entity_id
_entity_poly.type
_entity_poly.pdbx_seq_one_letter_code
_entity_poly.pdbx_strand_id
1 'polypeptide(L)'
;MKTKAKMSPKKKIVIAVGAVVVVLTAALLFVSNYLVNYAIGRSGDGGDREVALEVEASPDSVEAIIETNRAQYSADIDAFAATHPGENVTLTAADGLTLHGVRYANAETAATHRWAIVLHGYRGDHTGVLNLAMPYYEAGYQVIAPDLRACGDSDGDYVGMGWLDREDILRWIDFILADDPQAEIVVHGISMGAATTMMTAGEDTPENVKVFIEDCGYTSVWDVFSSEL
;
A
#
# COMPACT_ATOMS: atom_id res chain seq x y z
N MET A 1 58.90 24.66 28.02
CA MET A 1 57.47 24.98 27.90
C MET A 1 57.17 25.42 26.45
N LYS A 2 56.43 24.63 25.66
CA LYS A 2 56.06 25.05 24.31
C LYS A 2 54.83 25.96 24.41
N THR A 3 54.98 27.24 24.10
CA THR A 3 53.89 28.23 24.01
C THR A 3 52.95 27.84 22.89
N LYS A 4 51.70 27.48 23.21
CA LYS A 4 50.64 27.23 22.19
C LYS A 4 50.37 28.53 21.44
N ALA A 5 50.66 28.55 20.13
CA ALA A 5 50.38 29.69 19.27
C ALA A 5 48.87 30.02 19.28
N LYS A 6 48.52 31.26 19.61
CA LYS A 6 47.12 31.75 19.59
C LYS A 6 46.63 31.79 18.15
N MET A 7 45.51 31.13 17.91
CA MET A 7 44.83 31.09 16.60
C MET A 7 44.34 32.48 16.20
N SER A 8 44.54 32.88 14.94
CA SER A 8 44.14 34.19 14.44
C SER A 8 42.60 34.35 14.47
N PRO A 9 42.07 35.58 14.65
CA PRO A 9 40.62 35.83 14.68
C PRO A 9 39.90 35.30 13.43
N LYS A 10 40.48 35.47 12.25
CA LYS A 10 39.94 34.98 10.98
C LYS A 10 39.80 33.43 10.99
N LYS A 11 40.76 32.70 11.50
CA LYS A 11 40.69 31.24 11.63
C LYS A 11 39.60 30.82 12.60
N LYS A 12 39.40 31.56 13.71
CA LYS A 12 38.33 31.26 14.65
C LYS A 12 36.94 31.45 14.04
N ILE A 13 36.74 32.52 13.23
CA ILE A 13 35.51 32.79 12.52
C ILE A 13 35.22 31.69 11.51
N VAL A 14 36.19 31.30 10.70
CA VAL A 14 36.02 30.21 9.70
C VAL A 14 35.62 28.89 10.38
N ILE A 15 36.25 28.56 11.49
CA ILE A 15 35.93 27.34 12.25
C ILE A 15 34.51 27.44 12.85
N ALA A 16 34.13 28.62 13.41
CA ALA A 16 32.81 28.81 13.97
C ALA A 16 31.72 28.71 12.88
N VAL A 17 31.93 29.35 11.73
CA VAL A 17 31.01 29.24 10.59
C VAL A 17 30.92 27.79 10.10
N GLY A 18 32.05 27.10 9.95
CA GLY A 18 32.06 25.69 9.55
C GLY A 18 31.30 24.80 10.56
N ALA A 19 31.47 25.05 11.86
CA ALA A 19 30.73 24.30 12.89
C ALA A 19 29.22 24.55 12.79
N VAL A 20 28.81 25.81 12.59
CA VAL A 20 27.40 26.16 12.40
C VAL A 20 26.81 25.47 11.17
N VAL A 21 27.53 25.47 10.04
CA VAL A 21 27.07 24.79 8.81
C VAL A 21 26.90 23.30 9.06
N VAL A 22 27.86 22.64 9.73
CA VAL A 22 27.76 21.21 10.06
C VAL A 22 26.55 20.91 10.93
N VAL A 23 26.30 21.73 11.97
CA VAL A 23 25.13 21.56 12.86
C VAL A 23 23.83 21.74 12.11
N LEU A 24 23.71 22.78 11.26
CA LEU A 24 22.51 23.03 10.47
C LEU A 24 22.26 21.89 9.46
N THR A 25 23.31 21.39 8.80
CA THR A 25 23.20 20.25 7.89
C THR A 25 22.75 18.99 8.63
N ALA A 26 23.35 18.69 9.78
CA ALA A 26 22.94 17.56 10.61
C ALA A 26 21.48 17.66 11.08
N ALA A 27 21.07 18.85 11.53
CA ALA A 27 19.69 19.10 11.91
C ALA A 27 18.70 18.92 10.74
N LEU A 28 19.06 19.43 9.55
CA LEU A 28 18.26 19.27 8.34
C LEU A 28 18.11 17.77 7.95
N LEU A 29 19.20 17.03 7.96
CA LEU A 29 19.19 15.59 7.66
C LEU A 29 18.36 14.83 8.68
N PHE A 30 18.45 15.19 9.97
CA PHE A 30 17.63 14.55 11.02
C PHE A 30 16.14 14.81 10.81
N VAL A 31 15.75 16.07 10.57
CA VAL A 31 14.36 16.45 10.32
C VAL A 31 13.83 15.79 9.06
N SER A 32 14.61 15.80 7.97
CA SER A 32 14.22 15.15 6.73
C SER A 32 14.00 13.66 6.92
N ASN A 33 14.92 12.96 7.59
CA ASN A 33 14.77 11.55 7.88
C ASN A 33 13.56 11.26 8.77
N TYR A 34 13.31 12.11 9.77
CA TYR A 34 12.12 11.99 10.62
C TYR A 34 10.83 12.12 9.81
N LEU A 35 10.73 13.12 8.93
CA LEU A 35 9.54 13.36 8.10
C LEU A 35 9.32 12.22 7.11
N VAL A 36 10.37 11.69 6.48
CA VAL A 36 10.28 10.54 5.58
C VAL A 36 9.76 9.30 6.33
N ASN A 37 10.34 8.99 7.49
CA ASN A 37 9.87 7.84 8.27
C ASN A 37 8.44 8.03 8.78
N TYR A 38 8.04 9.24 9.14
CA TYR A 38 6.68 9.55 9.53
C TYR A 38 5.70 9.34 8.36
N ALA A 39 6.04 9.84 7.16
CA ALA A 39 5.16 9.80 6.00
C ALA A 39 5.07 8.39 5.37
N ILE A 40 6.19 7.69 5.18
CA ILE A 40 6.22 6.44 4.41
C ILE A 40 6.95 5.28 5.08
N GLY A 41 7.52 5.47 6.29
CA GLY A 41 8.15 4.37 7.03
C GLY A 41 7.13 3.29 7.42
N ARG A 42 7.55 2.03 7.42
CA ARG A 42 6.72 0.86 7.81
C ARG A 42 6.04 1.02 9.18
N SER A 43 6.77 1.57 10.15
CA SER A 43 6.30 1.79 11.52
C SER A 43 5.86 3.22 11.80
N GLY A 44 5.69 4.03 10.76
CA GLY A 44 5.27 5.42 10.92
C GLY A 44 3.86 5.50 11.51
N ASP A 45 3.70 6.38 12.49
CA ASP A 45 2.46 6.60 13.26
C ASP A 45 1.52 7.56 12.50
N GLY A 46 1.34 7.33 11.20
CA GLY A 46 0.36 8.06 10.38
C GLY A 46 -1.04 7.62 10.81
N GLY A 47 -1.57 8.27 11.83
CA GLY A 47 -2.78 7.89 12.53
C GLY A 47 -3.95 7.61 11.59
N ASP A 48 -4.63 6.52 11.90
CA ASP A 48 -5.98 6.27 11.43
C ASP A 48 -6.86 7.44 11.87
N ARG A 49 -7.21 8.31 10.93
CA ARG A 49 -8.23 9.31 11.19
C ARG A 49 -9.58 8.63 11.01
N GLU A 50 -10.10 8.05 12.08
CA GLU A 50 -11.53 7.81 12.17
C GLU A 50 -12.23 9.17 12.14
N VAL A 51 -12.80 9.50 11.01
CA VAL A 51 -13.77 10.60 10.92
C VAL A 51 -15.08 10.07 11.46
N ALA A 52 -15.24 10.09 12.77
CA ALA A 52 -16.53 9.83 13.40
C ALA A 52 -17.46 11.00 13.07
N LEU A 53 -18.30 10.82 12.06
CA LEU A 53 -19.47 11.68 11.83
C LEU A 53 -20.55 11.24 12.82
N GLU A 54 -20.59 11.83 14.03
CA GLU A 54 -21.76 11.72 14.90
C GLU A 54 -22.90 12.54 14.29
N VAL A 55 -23.75 11.87 13.50
CA VAL A 55 -25.01 12.42 13.04
C VAL A 55 -26.12 11.71 13.80
N GLU A 56 -26.90 12.44 14.62
CA GLU A 56 -28.19 11.93 15.11
C GLU A 56 -29.12 11.75 13.92
N ALA A 57 -29.11 10.55 13.33
CA ALA A 57 -29.90 10.24 12.15
C ALA A 57 -31.27 9.70 12.56
N SER A 58 -32.32 10.20 11.91
CA SER A 58 -33.65 9.54 11.96
C SER A 58 -33.53 8.13 11.38
N PRO A 59 -34.23 7.10 11.90
CA PRO A 59 -34.16 5.73 11.40
C PRO A 59 -34.39 5.57 9.88
N ASP A 60 -35.14 6.48 9.27
CA ASP A 60 -35.46 6.47 7.84
C ASP A 60 -34.56 7.45 7.04
N SER A 61 -33.54 8.03 7.63
CA SER A 61 -32.61 8.92 6.94
C SER A 61 -31.67 8.14 6.05
N VAL A 62 -31.10 8.82 5.04
CA VAL A 62 -30.09 8.23 4.13
C VAL A 62 -28.87 7.76 4.94
N GLU A 63 -28.48 8.52 5.95
CA GLU A 63 -27.36 8.22 6.84
C GLU A 63 -27.59 6.91 7.61
N ALA A 64 -28.81 6.70 8.16
CA ALA A 64 -29.17 5.48 8.88
C ALA A 64 -29.21 4.26 7.95
N ILE A 65 -29.68 4.45 6.71
CA ILE A 65 -29.66 3.39 5.70
C ILE A 65 -28.22 3.03 5.32
N ILE A 66 -27.35 4.02 5.10
CA ILE A 66 -25.93 3.79 4.80
C ILE A 66 -25.26 3.04 5.94
N GLU A 67 -25.49 3.44 7.20
CA GLU A 67 -24.91 2.80 8.37
C GLU A 67 -25.39 1.35 8.53
N THR A 68 -26.68 1.11 8.32
CA THR A 68 -27.25 -0.24 8.36
C THR A 68 -26.65 -1.13 7.28
N ASN A 69 -26.52 -0.63 6.05
CA ASN A 69 -25.92 -1.38 4.95
C ASN A 69 -24.44 -1.64 5.19
N ARG A 70 -23.71 -0.67 5.75
CA ARG A 70 -22.30 -0.81 6.11
C ARG A 70 -22.11 -1.89 7.19
N ALA A 71 -22.94 -1.86 8.24
CA ALA A 71 -22.89 -2.86 9.30
C ALA A 71 -23.20 -4.28 8.78
N GLN A 72 -24.20 -4.40 7.90
CA GLN A 72 -24.54 -5.70 7.28
C GLN A 72 -23.37 -6.19 6.41
N TYR A 73 -22.83 -5.32 5.56
CA TYR A 73 -21.73 -5.68 4.68
C TYR A 73 -20.44 -6.05 5.45
N SER A 74 -20.18 -5.36 6.56
CA SER A 74 -19.08 -5.74 7.47
C SER A 74 -19.30 -7.14 8.06
N ALA A 75 -20.52 -7.46 8.47
CA ALA A 75 -20.84 -8.79 8.99
C ALA A 75 -20.68 -9.90 7.92
N ASP A 76 -21.04 -9.60 6.66
CA ASP A 76 -20.85 -10.52 5.54
C ASP A 76 -19.36 -10.76 5.26
N ILE A 77 -18.51 -9.71 5.31
CA ILE A 77 -17.06 -9.80 5.18
C ILE A 77 -16.48 -10.66 6.32
N ASP A 78 -16.90 -10.44 7.56
CA ASP A 78 -16.44 -11.24 8.72
C ASP A 78 -16.82 -12.71 8.57
N ALA A 79 -18.01 -13.00 8.08
CA ALA A 79 -18.46 -14.35 7.80
C ALA A 79 -17.68 -15.01 6.65
N PHE A 80 -17.36 -14.24 5.60
CA PHE A 80 -16.49 -14.69 4.52
C PHE A 80 -15.09 -15.03 5.04
N ALA A 81 -14.45 -14.14 5.80
CA ALA A 81 -13.14 -14.33 6.37
C ALA A 81 -13.08 -15.58 7.28
N ALA A 82 -14.12 -15.81 8.09
CA ALA A 82 -14.21 -16.98 8.98
C ALA A 82 -14.35 -18.31 8.22
N THR A 83 -14.97 -18.30 7.03
CA THR A 83 -15.24 -19.52 6.25
C THR A 83 -14.22 -19.73 5.13
N HIS A 84 -13.50 -18.67 4.71
CA HIS A 84 -12.50 -18.68 3.65
C HIS A 84 -11.19 -18.06 4.16
N PRO A 85 -10.40 -18.75 5.01
CA PRO A 85 -9.18 -18.19 5.58
C PRO A 85 -8.10 -17.89 4.52
N GLY A 86 -8.27 -18.43 3.30
CA GLY A 86 -7.29 -18.29 2.23
C GLY A 86 -6.02 -19.12 2.45
N GLU A 87 -5.15 -19.08 1.49
CA GLU A 87 -3.82 -19.70 1.50
C GLU A 87 -2.75 -18.60 1.49
N ASN A 88 -1.85 -18.63 2.46
CA ASN A 88 -0.70 -17.72 2.47
C ASN A 88 0.25 -18.10 1.34
N VAL A 89 0.58 -17.15 0.50
CA VAL A 89 1.52 -17.29 -0.61
C VAL A 89 2.60 -16.21 -0.52
N THR A 90 3.80 -16.54 -0.97
CA THR A 90 4.91 -15.61 -0.98
C THR A 90 5.62 -15.64 -2.32
N LEU A 91 6.21 -14.52 -2.70
CA LEU A 91 7.13 -14.44 -3.83
C LEU A 91 8.30 -13.51 -3.50
N THR A 92 9.33 -13.52 -4.34
CA THR A 92 10.48 -12.62 -4.20
C THR A 92 10.38 -11.49 -5.21
N ALA A 93 10.40 -10.25 -4.73
CA ALA A 93 10.48 -9.04 -5.54
C ALA A 93 11.83 -8.94 -6.29
N ALA A 94 11.89 -8.08 -7.29
CA ALA A 94 13.10 -7.90 -8.10
C ALA A 94 14.31 -7.40 -7.29
N ASP A 95 14.08 -6.68 -6.20
CA ASP A 95 15.09 -6.17 -5.26
C ASP A 95 15.40 -7.13 -4.10
N GLY A 96 14.79 -8.31 -4.09
CA GLY A 96 15.07 -9.39 -3.13
C GLY A 96 14.18 -9.39 -1.88
N LEU A 97 13.21 -8.47 -1.76
CA LEU A 97 12.22 -8.50 -0.68
C LEU A 97 11.32 -9.72 -0.81
N THR A 98 10.92 -10.30 0.31
CA THR A 98 9.85 -11.30 0.36
C THR A 98 8.52 -10.59 0.41
N LEU A 99 7.67 -10.82 -0.58
CA LEU A 99 6.31 -10.30 -0.61
C LEU A 99 5.35 -11.40 -0.20
N HIS A 100 4.38 -11.04 0.60
CA HIS A 100 3.31 -11.89 1.12
C HIS A 100 1.99 -11.55 0.42
N GLY A 101 1.09 -12.51 0.34
CA GLY A 101 -0.28 -12.32 -0.09
C GLY A 101 -1.15 -13.49 0.33
N VAL A 102 -2.44 -13.33 0.20
CA VAL A 102 -3.41 -14.40 0.48
C VAL A 102 -4.17 -14.75 -0.80
N ARG A 103 -4.17 -16.05 -1.12
CA ARG A 103 -4.93 -16.62 -2.24
C ARG A 103 -6.25 -17.19 -1.74
N TYR A 104 -7.35 -16.75 -2.32
CA TYR A 104 -8.67 -17.33 -2.13
C TYR A 104 -9.02 -18.18 -3.36
N ALA A 105 -8.82 -19.48 -3.24
CA ALA A 105 -9.05 -20.42 -4.33
C ALA A 105 -10.49 -20.91 -4.36
N ASN A 106 -11.16 -20.75 -5.51
CA ASN A 106 -12.48 -21.30 -5.76
C ASN A 106 -12.34 -22.52 -6.67
N ALA A 107 -12.35 -23.71 -6.07
CA ALA A 107 -12.15 -24.97 -6.81
C ALA A 107 -13.26 -25.27 -7.82
N GLU A 108 -14.49 -24.78 -7.58
CA GLU A 108 -15.63 -25.04 -8.47
C GLU A 108 -15.52 -24.29 -9.81
N THR A 109 -14.81 -23.15 -9.80
CA THR A 109 -14.68 -22.26 -10.95
C THR A 109 -13.25 -22.16 -11.49
N ALA A 110 -12.30 -22.94 -10.99
CA ALA A 110 -10.90 -22.92 -11.43
C ALA A 110 -10.76 -23.07 -12.96
N ALA A 111 -11.58 -23.92 -13.58
CA ALA A 111 -11.59 -24.11 -15.03
C ALA A 111 -12.07 -22.91 -15.86
N THR A 112 -12.52 -21.83 -15.24
CA THR A 112 -12.88 -20.58 -15.92
C THR A 112 -11.69 -19.68 -16.21
N HIS A 113 -10.53 -19.96 -15.60
CA HIS A 113 -9.30 -19.18 -15.73
C HIS A 113 -9.43 -17.70 -15.33
N ARG A 114 -10.45 -17.33 -14.54
CA ARG A 114 -10.68 -15.95 -14.10
C ARG A 114 -9.95 -15.67 -12.81
N TRP A 115 -9.14 -14.61 -12.79
CA TRP A 115 -8.34 -14.21 -11.66
C TRP A 115 -8.55 -12.73 -11.34
N ALA A 116 -8.49 -12.40 -10.06
CA ALA A 116 -8.48 -11.02 -9.59
C ALA A 116 -7.28 -10.80 -8.65
N ILE A 117 -6.52 -9.74 -8.88
CA ILE A 117 -5.54 -9.21 -7.94
C ILE A 117 -6.20 -7.99 -7.29
N VAL A 118 -6.40 -8.01 -5.97
CA VAL A 118 -7.05 -6.92 -5.23
C VAL A 118 -6.03 -6.21 -4.32
N LEU A 119 -5.92 -4.88 -4.44
CA LEU A 119 -4.84 -4.10 -3.83
C LEU A 119 -5.37 -3.13 -2.79
N HIS A 120 -4.84 -3.24 -1.57
CA HIS A 120 -5.23 -2.42 -0.42
C HIS A 120 -4.72 -0.97 -0.49
N GLY A 121 -5.31 -0.11 0.33
CA GLY A 121 -4.92 1.27 0.50
C GLY A 121 -3.65 1.45 1.35
N TYR A 122 -3.31 2.71 1.58
CA TYR A 122 -2.14 3.11 2.35
C TYR A 122 -2.10 2.45 3.73
N ARG A 123 -0.97 1.80 4.05
CA ARG A 123 -0.73 1.07 5.31
C ARG A 123 -1.75 0.00 5.68
N GLY A 124 -2.58 -0.43 4.72
CA GLY A 124 -3.45 -1.57 4.88
C GLY A 124 -2.69 -2.89 4.74
N ASP A 125 -3.44 -3.96 4.63
CA ASP A 125 -2.99 -5.31 4.33
C ASP A 125 -4.08 -6.05 3.56
N HIS A 126 -3.87 -7.34 3.27
CA HIS A 126 -4.84 -8.19 2.58
C HIS A 126 -6.21 -8.24 3.26
N THR A 127 -6.31 -8.02 4.59
CA THR A 127 -7.60 -8.02 5.29
C THR A 127 -8.42 -6.78 4.99
N GLY A 128 -7.75 -5.65 4.72
CA GLY A 128 -8.39 -4.37 4.36
C GLY A 128 -9.05 -4.36 2.99
N VAL A 129 -8.87 -5.40 2.17
CA VAL A 129 -9.50 -5.53 0.83
C VAL A 129 -10.44 -6.73 0.70
N LEU A 130 -10.87 -7.30 1.80
CA LEU A 130 -11.87 -8.38 1.78
C LEU A 130 -13.19 -7.92 1.17
N ASN A 131 -13.51 -6.63 1.28
CA ASN A 131 -14.63 -6.01 0.59
C ASN A 131 -14.55 -6.07 -0.94
N LEU A 132 -13.36 -6.20 -1.52
CA LEU A 132 -13.14 -6.47 -2.95
C LEU A 132 -12.99 -7.98 -3.20
N ALA A 133 -12.25 -8.69 -2.36
CA ALA A 133 -11.98 -10.12 -2.54
C ALA A 133 -13.25 -10.97 -2.52
N MET A 134 -14.15 -10.73 -1.57
CA MET A 134 -15.40 -11.49 -1.43
C MET A 134 -16.28 -11.44 -2.68
N PRO A 135 -16.64 -10.28 -3.26
CA PRO A 135 -17.46 -10.24 -4.46
C PRO A 135 -16.81 -10.90 -5.67
N TYR A 136 -15.48 -10.79 -5.83
CA TYR A 136 -14.78 -11.51 -6.90
C TYR A 136 -14.84 -13.02 -6.70
N TYR A 137 -14.58 -13.49 -5.47
CA TYR A 137 -14.68 -14.90 -5.13
C TYR A 137 -16.08 -15.46 -5.39
N GLU A 138 -17.12 -14.76 -4.95
CA GLU A 138 -18.54 -15.13 -5.17
C GLU A 138 -18.92 -15.11 -6.66
N ALA A 139 -18.31 -14.21 -7.45
CA ALA A 139 -18.47 -14.19 -8.90
C ALA A 139 -17.65 -15.30 -9.61
N GLY A 140 -16.97 -16.14 -8.85
CA GLY A 140 -16.23 -17.31 -9.35
C GLY A 140 -14.82 -17.01 -9.85
N TYR A 141 -14.18 -15.95 -9.37
CA TYR A 141 -12.76 -15.70 -9.62
C TYR A 141 -11.89 -16.43 -8.60
N GLN A 142 -10.69 -16.81 -9.03
CA GLN A 142 -9.56 -17.01 -8.12
C GLN A 142 -9.08 -15.63 -7.68
N VAL A 143 -8.81 -15.41 -6.41
CA VAL A 143 -8.41 -14.09 -5.92
C VAL A 143 -7.04 -14.15 -5.26
N ILE A 144 -6.19 -13.18 -5.54
CA ILE A 144 -4.97 -12.89 -4.78
C ILE A 144 -5.09 -11.49 -4.19
N ALA A 145 -4.90 -11.39 -2.87
CA ALA A 145 -4.80 -10.15 -2.13
C ALA A 145 -3.37 -10.00 -1.60
N PRO A 146 -2.47 -9.32 -2.32
CA PRO A 146 -1.12 -9.05 -1.84
C PRO A 146 -1.11 -8.07 -0.68
N ASP A 147 -0.21 -8.27 0.26
CA ASP A 147 0.31 -7.20 1.11
C ASP A 147 1.33 -6.42 0.28
N LEU A 148 1.07 -5.13 0.02
CA LEU A 148 2.01 -4.29 -0.71
C LEU A 148 3.30 -4.12 0.10
N ARG A 149 4.42 -3.76 -0.54
CA ARG A 149 5.72 -3.65 0.15
C ARG A 149 5.66 -2.76 1.40
N ALA A 150 6.35 -3.16 2.45
CA ALA A 150 6.35 -2.55 3.78
C ALA A 150 4.97 -2.49 4.47
N CYS A 151 4.00 -3.31 4.02
CA CYS A 151 2.68 -3.45 4.61
C CYS A 151 2.42 -4.92 4.99
N GLY A 152 1.53 -5.17 5.95
CA GLY A 152 1.19 -6.51 6.41
C GLY A 152 2.43 -7.36 6.70
N ASP A 153 2.48 -8.56 6.12
CA ASP A 153 3.58 -9.52 6.28
C ASP A 153 4.67 -9.39 5.18
N SER A 154 4.51 -8.48 4.20
CA SER A 154 5.54 -8.21 3.20
C SER A 154 6.73 -7.46 3.77
N ASP A 155 7.94 -7.79 3.29
CA ASP A 155 9.18 -7.09 3.63
C ASP A 155 9.18 -5.64 3.13
N GLY A 156 10.12 -4.85 3.65
CA GLY A 156 10.39 -3.47 3.26
C GLY A 156 10.39 -2.50 4.44
N ASP A 157 11.14 -1.42 4.28
CA ASP A 157 11.25 -0.36 5.29
C ASP A 157 10.31 0.82 5.01
N TYR A 158 9.93 0.99 3.74
CA TYR A 158 9.14 2.12 3.26
C TYR A 158 8.01 1.66 2.34
N VAL A 159 6.84 2.22 2.56
CA VAL A 159 5.67 2.04 1.70
C VAL A 159 5.97 2.58 0.30
N GLY A 160 5.68 1.81 -0.72
CA GLY A 160 6.09 2.09 -2.11
C GLY A 160 5.29 3.18 -2.82
N MET A 161 4.14 3.58 -2.23
CA MET A 161 3.24 4.63 -2.74
C MET A 161 2.82 4.42 -4.21
N GLY A 162 2.74 3.15 -4.64
CA GLY A 162 2.41 2.73 -5.99
C GLY A 162 3.60 2.61 -6.93
N TRP A 163 4.65 3.43 -6.76
CA TRP A 163 5.75 3.49 -7.72
C TRP A 163 6.64 2.24 -7.72
N LEU A 164 7.04 1.75 -6.55
CA LEU A 164 7.79 0.50 -6.44
C LEU A 164 6.83 -0.70 -6.50
N ASP A 165 5.65 -0.55 -5.93
CA ASP A 165 4.63 -1.59 -5.89
C ASP A 165 4.21 -2.06 -7.28
N ARG A 166 4.20 -1.19 -8.31
CA ARG A 166 3.83 -1.55 -9.67
C ARG A 166 4.69 -2.71 -10.23
N GLU A 167 5.98 -2.72 -9.89
CA GLU A 167 6.89 -3.80 -10.29
C GLU A 167 6.60 -5.09 -9.53
N ASP A 168 6.15 -5.00 -8.29
CA ASP A 168 5.73 -6.14 -7.49
C ASP A 168 4.45 -6.76 -8.05
N ILE A 169 3.50 -5.93 -8.55
CA ILE A 169 2.29 -6.45 -9.18
C ILE A 169 2.61 -7.22 -10.47
N LEU A 170 3.60 -6.80 -11.25
CA LEU A 170 4.06 -7.63 -12.39
C LEU A 170 4.53 -9.01 -11.92
N ARG A 171 5.19 -9.13 -10.76
CA ARG A 171 5.59 -10.43 -10.19
C ARG A 171 4.39 -11.26 -9.74
N TRP A 172 3.36 -10.63 -9.19
CA TRP A 172 2.11 -11.32 -8.85
C TRP A 172 1.38 -11.82 -10.10
N ILE A 173 1.40 -11.06 -11.20
CA ILE A 173 0.89 -11.50 -12.49
C ILE A 173 1.69 -12.72 -12.98
N ASP A 174 3.02 -12.68 -12.96
CA ASP A 174 3.89 -13.81 -13.32
C ASP A 174 3.61 -15.03 -12.45
N PHE A 175 3.38 -14.84 -11.13
CA PHE A 175 3.02 -15.90 -10.20
C PHE A 175 1.72 -16.60 -10.60
N ILE A 176 0.69 -15.84 -10.98
CA ILE A 176 -0.57 -16.40 -11.47
C ILE A 176 -0.33 -17.18 -12.77
N LEU A 177 0.40 -16.60 -13.72
CA LEU A 177 0.63 -17.21 -15.04
C LEU A 177 1.51 -18.46 -14.98
N ALA A 178 2.33 -18.60 -13.95
CA ALA A 178 3.09 -19.82 -13.71
C ALA A 178 2.19 -20.98 -13.25
N ASP A 179 1.11 -20.70 -12.53
CA ASP A 179 0.11 -21.68 -12.09
C ASP A 179 -0.97 -21.92 -13.16
N ASP A 180 -1.43 -20.83 -13.79
CA ASP A 180 -2.48 -20.84 -14.81
C ASP A 180 -2.09 -19.99 -16.04
N PRO A 181 -1.44 -20.56 -17.04
CA PRO A 181 -1.04 -19.84 -18.25
C PRO A 181 -2.20 -19.27 -19.09
N GLN A 182 -3.43 -19.73 -18.83
CA GLN A 182 -4.64 -19.27 -19.51
C GLN A 182 -5.41 -18.21 -18.71
N ALA A 183 -4.86 -17.78 -17.56
CA ALA A 183 -5.52 -16.81 -16.69
C ALA A 183 -5.96 -15.56 -17.45
N GLU A 184 -7.18 -15.11 -17.18
CA GLU A 184 -7.70 -13.80 -17.52
C GLU A 184 -7.77 -12.98 -16.24
N ILE A 185 -6.89 -11.97 -16.15
CA ILE A 185 -6.59 -11.28 -14.90
C ILE A 185 -7.25 -9.89 -14.88
N VAL A 186 -7.93 -9.58 -13.78
CA VAL A 186 -8.35 -8.24 -13.38
C VAL A 186 -7.41 -7.77 -12.29
N VAL A 187 -6.91 -6.54 -12.38
CA VAL A 187 -6.20 -5.85 -11.29
C VAL A 187 -7.10 -4.74 -10.76
N HIS A 188 -7.49 -4.81 -9.50
CA HIS A 188 -8.40 -3.85 -8.87
C HIS A 188 -7.79 -3.32 -7.58
N GLY A 189 -7.60 -2.02 -7.49
CA GLY A 189 -7.04 -1.38 -6.30
C GLY A 189 -7.89 -0.25 -5.77
N ILE A 190 -7.80 -0.03 -4.45
CA ILE A 190 -8.44 1.07 -3.75
C ILE A 190 -7.39 2.05 -3.20
N SER A 191 -7.59 3.37 -3.33
CA SER A 191 -6.72 4.42 -2.79
C SER A 191 -5.26 4.26 -3.28
N MET A 192 -4.28 3.98 -2.42
CA MET A 192 -2.91 3.68 -2.82
C MET A 192 -2.84 2.44 -3.75
N GLY A 193 -3.66 1.43 -3.50
CA GLY A 193 -3.80 0.28 -4.40
C GLY A 193 -4.30 0.67 -5.78
N ALA A 194 -5.21 1.66 -5.88
CA ALA A 194 -5.67 2.21 -7.14
C ALA A 194 -4.55 2.97 -7.88
N ALA A 195 -3.76 3.77 -7.16
CA ALA A 195 -2.57 4.40 -7.74
C ALA A 195 -1.57 3.36 -8.25
N THR A 196 -1.35 2.28 -7.48
CA THR A 196 -0.53 1.12 -7.91
C THR A 196 -1.09 0.50 -9.19
N THR A 197 -2.40 0.28 -9.26
CA THR A 197 -3.11 -0.26 -10.43
C THR A 197 -2.89 0.60 -11.67
N MET A 198 -3.05 1.93 -11.56
CA MET A 198 -2.79 2.87 -12.66
C MET A 198 -1.33 2.83 -13.12
N MET A 199 -0.38 2.81 -12.18
CA MET A 199 1.05 2.75 -12.49
C MET A 199 1.42 1.41 -13.15
N THR A 200 0.84 0.29 -12.70
CA THR A 200 1.01 -1.03 -13.33
C THR A 200 0.44 -1.08 -14.74
N ALA A 201 -0.69 -0.41 -14.99
CA ALA A 201 -1.28 -0.32 -16.33
C ALA A 201 -0.40 0.44 -17.34
N GLY A 202 0.54 1.25 -16.86
CA GLY A 202 1.54 1.94 -17.68
C GLY A 202 2.76 1.10 -18.04
N GLU A 203 2.91 -0.10 -17.45
CA GLU A 203 4.01 -1.02 -17.72
C GLU A 203 3.67 -1.99 -18.87
N ASP A 204 4.67 -2.74 -19.33
CA ASP A 204 4.49 -3.79 -20.33
C ASP A 204 3.87 -5.04 -19.70
N THR A 205 2.55 -5.08 -19.67
CA THR A 205 1.78 -6.16 -19.06
C THR A 205 1.38 -7.21 -20.11
N PRO A 206 1.32 -8.53 -19.76
CA PRO A 206 0.91 -9.56 -20.68
C PRO A 206 -0.57 -9.41 -21.09
N GLU A 207 -0.92 -9.91 -22.28
CA GLU A 207 -2.31 -9.89 -22.81
C GLU A 207 -3.33 -10.61 -21.90
N ASN A 208 -2.86 -11.39 -20.94
CA ASN A 208 -3.64 -12.05 -19.91
C ASN A 208 -4.33 -11.05 -18.97
N VAL A 209 -3.76 -9.85 -18.77
CA VAL A 209 -4.39 -8.80 -17.97
C VAL A 209 -5.43 -8.11 -18.85
N LYS A 210 -6.72 -8.30 -18.48
CA LYS A 210 -7.85 -7.82 -19.29
C LYS A 210 -8.36 -6.47 -18.83
N VAL A 211 -8.28 -6.19 -17.52
CA VAL A 211 -8.90 -4.99 -16.94
C VAL A 211 -8.05 -4.48 -15.79
N PHE A 212 -7.88 -3.17 -15.75
CA PHE A 212 -7.40 -2.42 -14.60
C PHE A 212 -8.55 -1.57 -14.06
N ILE A 213 -8.86 -1.73 -12.76
CA ILE A 213 -9.91 -0.97 -12.08
C ILE A 213 -9.25 -0.16 -10.96
N GLU A 214 -9.42 1.15 -11.03
CA GLU A 214 -8.94 2.05 -9.99
C GLU A 214 -10.14 2.64 -9.22
N ASP A 215 -10.08 2.57 -7.90
CA ASP A 215 -11.07 3.16 -7.02
C ASP A 215 -10.40 4.22 -6.14
N CYS A 216 -10.71 5.50 -6.39
CA CYS A 216 -10.19 6.69 -5.70
C CYS A 216 -8.65 6.78 -5.62
N GLY A 217 -7.94 6.42 -6.71
CA GLY A 217 -6.49 6.56 -6.82
C GLY A 217 -6.03 8.00 -6.96
N TYR A 218 -4.73 8.21 -6.79
CA TYR A 218 -4.07 9.49 -6.99
C TYR A 218 -3.03 9.42 -8.12
N THR A 219 -2.81 10.54 -8.79
CA THR A 219 -1.83 10.66 -9.87
C THR A 219 -0.49 11.22 -9.39
N SER A 220 -0.44 11.77 -8.18
CA SER A 220 0.75 12.42 -7.61
C SER A 220 0.80 12.23 -6.09
N VAL A 221 1.86 11.60 -5.61
CA VAL A 221 2.15 11.47 -4.17
C VAL A 221 2.34 12.83 -3.52
N TRP A 222 2.96 13.77 -4.24
CA TRP A 222 3.15 15.14 -3.75
C TRP A 222 1.82 15.85 -3.50
N ASP A 223 0.86 15.71 -4.42
CA ASP A 223 -0.43 16.38 -4.29
C ASP A 223 -1.23 15.82 -3.11
N VAL A 224 -1.18 14.49 -2.89
CA VAL A 224 -1.81 13.87 -1.73
C VAL A 224 -1.23 14.42 -0.43
N PHE A 225 0.10 14.38 -0.25
CA PHE A 225 0.69 14.87 0.99
C PHE A 225 0.59 16.39 1.17
N SER A 226 0.60 17.18 0.09
CA SER A 226 0.46 18.63 0.20
C SER A 226 -0.97 19.08 0.51
N SER A 227 -1.98 18.28 0.21
CA SER A 227 -3.37 18.57 0.57
C SER A 227 -3.66 18.34 2.05
N GLU A 228 -2.78 17.60 2.75
CA GLU A 228 -2.90 17.30 4.18
C GLU A 228 -2.12 18.28 5.08
N LEU A 229 -1.35 19.22 4.50
CA LEU A 229 -0.57 20.24 5.19
C LEU A 229 -1.33 21.55 5.31
#